data_54bc41ecf9e93471827c145f5e4c8cc1
#
_entry.id   54bc41ecf9e93471827c145f5e4c8cc1
#
_cell.length_a   1.000
_cell.length_b   1.000
_cell.length_c   1.000
_cell.angle_alpha   90.00
_cell.angle_beta   90.00
_cell.angle_gamma   90.00
#
_symmetry.space_group_name_H-M   'P 1'
#
loop_
_entity.id
_entity.type
_entity.pdbx_description
1 polymer ?
#
loop_
_entity_poly.entity_id
_entity_poly.type
_entity_poly.pdbx_seq_one_letter_code
_entity_poly.pdbx_strand_id
1 'polypeptide(L)'
;PAMQEEIFGPVFPIVGFADQDELVGRLEKMGNPLAVYCFSRQADLTNAVTRALPSGSLCLNDTMKQFSQLQLPLGGVGESGYGRYRGRFGVEAFSYEKSVTKRFFIKKDFTEMLPPYEKAYRWIRKFLK
;
A
#
# COMPACT_ATOMS: atom_id res chain seq x y z
N PRO A 1 5.79 -3.39 -28.12
CA PRO A 1 6.54 -4.50 -27.53
C PRO A 1 7.46 -4.05 -26.41
N ALA A 2 8.26 -2.95 -26.61
CA ALA A 2 9.29 -2.51 -25.67
C ALA A 2 8.79 -1.99 -24.30
N MET A 3 7.48 -1.78 -24.12
CA MET A 3 6.86 -1.32 -22.88
C MET A 3 5.99 -2.41 -22.22
N GLN A 4 6.08 -3.64 -22.66
CA GLN A 4 5.30 -4.75 -22.13
C GLN A 4 6.04 -5.56 -21.06
N GLU A 5 7.37 -5.46 -21.08
CA GLU A 5 8.26 -6.15 -20.16
C GLU A 5 9.35 -5.20 -19.67
N GLU A 6 9.96 -5.51 -18.54
CA GLU A 6 11.09 -4.75 -18.01
C GLU A 6 12.29 -4.88 -18.93
N ILE A 7 12.89 -3.75 -19.32
CA ILE A 7 14.06 -3.72 -20.19
C ILE A 7 15.32 -3.77 -19.33
N PHE A 8 15.92 -4.94 -19.19
CA PHE A 8 17.26 -5.12 -18.62
C PHE A 8 18.35 -4.83 -19.65
N GLY A 9 18.58 -3.55 -19.98
CA GLY A 9 19.55 -3.20 -21.00
C GLY A 9 19.67 -1.69 -21.25
N PRO A 10 20.51 -1.27 -22.20
CA PRO A 10 20.80 0.15 -22.43
C PRO A 10 19.74 0.88 -23.27
N VAL A 11 18.50 0.40 -23.27
CA VAL A 11 17.39 1.03 -24.01
C VAL A 11 16.53 1.81 -23.04
N PHE A 12 16.36 3.09 -23.29
CA PHE A 12 15.54 4.00 -22.50
C PHE A 12 14.41 4.56 -23.35
N PRO A 13 13.18 4.01 -23.28
CA PRO A 13 12.05 4.53 -24.04
C PRO A 13 11.59 5.88 -23.47
N ILE A 14 11.42 6.87 -24.36
CA ILE A 14 10.89 8.18 -24.02
C ILE A 14 9.51 8.32 -24.67
N VAL A 15 8.50 8.59 -23.85
CA VAL A 15 7.12 8.76 -24.30
C VAL A 15 6.63 10.15 -23.89
N GLY A 16 6.28 10.96 -24.89
CA GLY A 16 5.67 12.29 -24.66
C GLY A 16 4.20 12.17 -24.24
N PHE A 17 3.70 13.19 -23.59
CA PHE A 17 2.28 13.39 -23.28
C PHE A 17 1.91 14.86 -23.53
N ALA A 18 0.66 15.13 -23.88
CA ALA A 18 0.19 16.47 -24.22
C ALA A 18 -0.18 17.27 -22.96
N ASP A 19 -0.82 16.60 -21.99
CA ASP A 19 -1.32 17.23 -20.77
C ASP A 19 -1.31 16.25 -19.59
N GLN A 20 -1.71 16.76 -18.42
CA GLN A 20 -1.73 15.99 -17.17
C GLN A 20 -2.74 14.84 -17.20
N ASP A 21 -3.88 15.02 -17.84
CA ASP A 21 -4.94 14.01 -17.86
C ASP A 21 -4.53 12.82 -18.72
N GLU A 22 -3.87 13.07 -19.84
CA GLU A 22 -3.26 12.01 -20.65
C GLU A 22 -2.18 11.24 -19.87
N LEU A 23 -1.31 11.96 -19.16
CA LEU A 23 -0.28 11.33 -18.32
C LEU A 23 -0.92 10.42 -17.26
N VAL A 24 -1.87 10.94 -16.48
CA VAL A 24 -2.57 10.20 -15.43
C VAL A 24 -3.26 8.97 -16.00
N GLY A 25 -4.01 9.12 -17.09
CA GLY A 25 -4.71 8.01 -17.75
C GLY A 25 -3.76 6.93 -18.31
N ARG A 26 -2.51 7.27 -18.63
CA ARG A 26 -1.48 6.29 -18.99
C ARG A 26 -0.92 5.59 -17.77
N LEU A 27 -0.62 6.34 -16.70
CA LEU A 27 -0.08 5.79 -15.46
C LEU A 27 -1.04 4.80 -14.80
N GLU A 28 -2.34 5.08 -14.79
CA GLU A 28 -3.37 4.17 -14.25
C GLU A 28 -3.46 2.81 -14.98
N LYS A 29 -3.02 2.79 -16.23
CA LYS A 29 -2.98 1.56 -17.05
C LYS A 29 -1.66 0.79 -16.92
N MET A 30 -0.67 1.37 -16.28
CA MET A 30 0.60 0.69 -16.01
C MET A 30 0.44 -0.27 -14.82
N GLY A 31 1.21 -1.34 -14.81
CA GLY A 31 1.37 -2.17 -13.62
C GLY A 31 1.97 -1.37 -12.44
N ASN A 32 2.08 -1.98 -11.30
CA ASN A 32 2.62 -1.36 -10.10
C ASN A 32 4.16 -1.41 -10.10
N PRO A 33 4.88 -0.34 -10.47
CA PRO A 33 6.33 -0.36 -10.52
C PRO A 33 6.95 -0.39 -9.13
N LEU A 34 8.19 -0.89 -9.06
CA LEU A 34 8.97 -0.86 -7.82
C LEU A 34 9.29 0.57 -7.38
N ALA A 35 9.67 1.44 -8.32
CA ALA A 35 10.04 2.81 -8.04
C ALA A 35 9.53 3.76 -9.13
N VAL A 36 9.13 4.95 -8.71
CA VAL A 36 8.74 6.07 -9.56
C VAL A 36 9.61 7.27 -9.21
N TYR A 37 10.08 7.97 -10.22
CA TYR A 37 10.79 9.24 -10.09
C TYR A 37 10.00 10.33 -10.81
N CYS A 38 9.58 11.35 -10.09
CA CYS A 38 8.82 12.45 -10.66
C CYS A 38 9.56 13.77 -10.46
N PHE A 39 9.88 14.42 -11.56
CA PHE A 39 10.58 15.73 -11.58
C PHE A 39 9.62 16.81 -12.03
N SER A 40 9.17 17.67 -11.13
CA SER A 40 8.32 18.80 -11.43
C SER A 40 8.35 19.85 -10.33
N ARG A 41 8.15 21.12 -10.73
CA ARG A 41 7.89 22.23 -9.81
C ARG A 41 6.39 22.44 -9.56
N GLN A 42 5.54 21.79 -10.32
CA GLN A 42 4.08 21.90 -10.22
C GLN A 42 3.56 20.93 -9.17
N ALA A 43 3.05 21.45 -8.05
CA ALA A 43 2.52 20.63 -6.97
C ALA A 43 1.33 19.76 -7.42
N ASP A 44 0.47 20.30 -8.29
CA ASP A 44 -0.70 19.57 -8.80
C ASP A 44 -0.29 18.34 -9.59
N LEU A 45 0.74 18.45 -10.44
CA LEU A 45 1.27 17.33 -11.20
C LEU A 45 1.87 16.26 -10.28
N THR A 46 2.71 16.66 -9.33
CA THR A 46 3.32 15.70 -8.38
C THR A 46 2.28 14.98 -7.53
N ASN A 47 1.24 15.70 -7.11
CA ASN A 47 0.12 15.12 -6.37
C ASN A 47 -0.71 14.17 -7.24
N ALA A 48 -0.95 14.51 -8.49
CA ALA A 48 -1.67 13.66 -9.44
C ALA A 48 -0.92 12.34 -9.68
N VAL A 49 0.38 12.41 -9.99
CA VAL A 49 1.24 11.22 -10.16
C VAL A 49 1.27 10.36 -8.89
N THR A 50 1.38 10.99 -7.72
CA THR A 50 1.40 10.27 -6.43
C THR A 50 0.13 9.45 -6.20
N ARG A 51 -1.02 9.96 -6.64
CA ARG A 51 -2.32 9.29 -6.46
C ARG A 51 -2.62 8.26 -7.53
N ALA A 52 -2.22 8.55 -8.77
CA ALA A 52 -2.58 7.73 -9.94
C ALA A 52 -1.81 6.41 -10.01
N LEU A 53 -0.58 6.36 -9.48
CA LEU A 53 0.29 5.20 -9.66
C LEU A 53 0.71 4.58 -8.32
N PRO A 54 0.03 3.50 -7.90
CA PRO A 54 0.52 2.67 -6.79
C PRO A 54 1.90 2.12 -7.15
N SER A 55 2.86 2.33 -6.27
CA SER A 55 4.26 1.92 -6.49
C SER A 55 4.92 1.50 -5.19
N GLY A 56 6.01 0.76 -5.30
CA GLY A 56 6.84 0.41 -4.16
C GLY A 56 7.40 1.64 -3.44
N SER A 57 7.85 2.62 -4.22
CA SER A 57 8.32 3.91 -3.72
C SER A 57 8.15 5.01 -4.76
N LEU A 58 8.02 6.24 -4.28
CA LEU A 58 8.03 7.45 -5.11
C LEU A 58 9.08 8.42 -4.60
N CYS A 59 9.90 8.95 -5.49
CA CYS A 59 10.86 9.98 -5.18
C CYS A 59 10.57 11.24 -6.01
N LEU A 60 10.37 12.37 -5.34
CA LEU A 60 10.06 13.65 -5.96
C LEU A 60 11.32 14.48 -6.09
N ASN A 61 11.60 14.95 -7.32
CA ASN A 61 12.73 15.83 -7.66
C ASN A 61 14.11 15.30 -7.24
N ASP A 62 14.25 13.97 -7.09
CA ASP A 62 15.51 13.30 -6.82
C ASP A 62 15.45 11.86 -7.35
N THR A 63 16.57 11.16 -7.29
CA THR A 63 16.69 9.74 -7.64
C THR A 63 17.36 8.96 -6.52
N MET A 64 17.04 7.68 -6.39
CA MET A 64 17.69 6.73 -5.48
C MET A 64 17.66 7.08 -3.98
N LYS A 65 17.10 8.23 -3.57
CA LYS A 65 17.09 8.65 -2.15
C LYS A 65 16.29 7.70 -1.27
N GLN A 66 15.19 7.15 -1.78
CA GLN A 66 14.41 6.15 -1.06
C GLN A 66 15.23 4.88 -0.74
N PHE A 67 16.26 4.57 -1.54
CA PHE A 67 17.14 3.43 -1.29
C PHE A 67 18.19 3.73 -0.20
N SER A 68 18.59 4.97 -0.03
CA SER A 68 19.57 5.36 1.01
C SER A 68 18.91 5.61 2.37
N GLN A 69 17.61 5.82 2.43
CA GLN A 69 16.87 6.09 3.66
C GLN A 69 16.49 4.78 4.38
N LEU A 70 17.29 4.38 5.35
CA LEU A 70 17.07 3.12 6.10
C LEU A 70 15.78 3.10 6.94
N GLN A 71 15.21 4.26 7.21
CA GLN A 71 13.96 4.39 7.97
C GLN A 71 12.71 4.27 7.10
N LEU A 72 12.86 4.29 5.76
CA LEU A 72 11.74 4.08 4.84
C LEU A 72 11.61 2.60 4.49
N PRO A 73 10.37 2.11 4.35
CA PRO A 73 10.14 0.74 3.87
C PRO A 73 10.63 0.61 2.43
N LEU A 74 11.28 -0.49 2.12
CA LEU A 74 11.67 -0.85 0.77
C LEU A 74 11.00 -2.16 0.36
N GLY A 75 10.34 -2.16 -0.79
CA GLY A 75 9.65 -3.31 -1.34
C GLY A 75 8.68 -2.90 -2.43
N GLY A 76 8.23 -3.85 -3.23
CA GLY A 76 7.27 -3.65 -4.31
C GLY A 76 5.81 -3.68 -3.88
N VAL A 77 4.92 -3.55 -4.84
CA VAL A 77 3.47 -3.66 -4.68
C VAL A 77 2.93 -4.53 -5.82
N GLY A 78 2.12 -5.53 -5.52
CA GLY A 78 1.57 -6.41 -6.54
C GLY A 78 2.65 -7.12 -7.33
N GLU A 79 2.73 -6.88 -8.63
CA GLU A 79 3.69 -7.52 -9.54
C GLU A 79 5.15 -7.13 -9.27
N SER A 80 5.41 -5.95 -8.69
CA SER A 80 6.76 -5.51 -8.38
C SER A 80 7.33 -6.04 -7.06
N GLY A 81 6.55 -6.78 -6.28
CA GLY A 81 7.03 -7.45 -5.08
C GLY A 81 6.00 -7.57 -3.96
N TYR A 82 6.37 -8.34 -2.93
CA TYR A 82 5.56 -8.59 -1.74
C TYR A 82 6.30 -8.15 -0.48
N GLY A 83 5.54 -7.56 0.44
CA GLY A 83 6.06 -7.12 1.72
C GLY A 83 6.96 -5.89 1.65
N ARG A 84 7.48 -5.54 2.80
CA ARG A 84 8.38 -4.41 2.98
C ARG A 84 9.52 -4.84 3.90
N TYR A 85 10.72 -4.34 3.67
CA TYR A 85 11.84 -4.58 4.57
C TYR A 85 12.54 -3.26 4.95
N ARG A 86 13.58 -3.35 5.75
CA ARG A 86 14.34 -2.32 6.45
C ARG A 86 13.74 -1.92 7.80
N GLY A 87 14.61 -1.85 8.80
CA GLY A 87 14.26 -1.46 10.16
C GLY A 87 13.08 -2.26 10.69
N ARG A 88 12.12 -1.58 11.30
CA ARG A 88 10.91 -2.20 11.86
C ARG A 88 10.07 -2.95 10.81
N PHE A 89 10.03 -2.47 9.57
CA PHE A 89 9.24 -3.09 8.51
C PHE A 89 9.73 -4.51 8.18
N GLY A 90 11.05 -4.74 8.25
CA GLY A 90 11.61 -6.08 8.10
C GLY A 90 11.23 -7.00 9.27
N VAL A 91 11.26 -6.49 10.49
CA VAL A 91 10.83 -7.26 11.67
C VAL A 91 9.34 -7.60 11.55
N GLU A 92 8.49 -6.64 11.19
CA GLU A 92 7.06 -6.83 10.98
C GLU A 92 6.80 -7.87 9.87
N ALA A 93 7.53 -7.81 8.75
CA ALA A 93 7.37 -8.74 7.63
C ALA A 93 7.74 -10.20 7.96
N PHE A 94 8.65 -10.42 8.92
CA PHE A 94 9.05 -11.76 9.40
C PHE A 94 8.43 -12.14 10.74
N SER A 95 7.45 -11.37 11.20
CA SER A 95 6.75 -11.60 12.46
C SER A 95 5.24 -11.74 12.21
N TYR A 96 4.55 -12.31 13.16
CA TYR A 96 3.10 -12.25 13.18
C TYR A 96 2.61 -11.82 14.55
N GLU A 97 1.53 -11.07 14.57
CA GLU A 97 0.89 -10.63 15.80
C GLU A 97 -0.03 -11.73 16.34
N LYS A 98 0.20 -12.14 17.59
CA LYS A 98 -0.67 -13.09 18.28
C LYS A 98 -1.65 -12.35 19.17
N SER A 99 -2.92 -12.40 18.83
CA SER A 99 -3.97 -11.87 19.71
C SER A 99 -4.10 -12.71 20.96
N VAL A 100 -4.01 -12.07 22.14
CA VAL A 100 -4.22 -12.72 23.42
C VAL A 100 -5.35 -12.02 24.15
N THR A 101 -6.45 -12.71 24.35
CA THR A 101 -7.58 -12.21 25.14
C THR A 101 -7.58 -12.90 26.50
N LYS A 102 -7.48 -12.10 27.55
CA LYS A 102 -7.58 -12.59 28.93
C LYS A 102 -8.90 -12.13 29.52
N ARG A 103 -9.75 -13.08 29.86
CA ARG A 103 -10.98 -12.80 30.59
C ARG A 103 -10.67 -12.69 32.08
N PHE A 104 -11.14 -11.64 32.71
CA PHE A 104 -11.18 -11.57 34.15
C PHE A 104 -12.41 -12.36 34.64
N PHE A 105 -12.26 -13.13 35.72
CA PHE A 105 -13.38 -13.86 36.34
C PHE A 105 -14.36 -12.87 36.98
N ILE A 106 -15.27 -12.35 36.18
CA ILE A 106 -16.40 -11.54 36.65
C ILE A 106 -17.59 -12.50 36.72
N LYS A 107 -18.40 -12.38 37.79
CA LYS A 107 -19.58 -13.23 38.00
C LYS A 107 -20.64 -13.11 36.88
N LYS A 108 -20.63 -12.09 36.04
CA LYS A 108 -21.49 -11.99 34.85
C LYS A 108 -20.86 -12.71 33.67
N ASP A 109 -21.46 -13.80 33.30
CA ASP A 109 -21.09 -14.57 32.13
C ASP A 109 -21.74 -13.97 30.85
N PHE A 110 -21.04 -14.04 29.71
CA PHE A 110 -21.65 -13.77 28.39
C PHE A 110 -22.54 -14.95 27.95
N THR A 111 -23.33 -15.48 28.88
CA THR A 111 -24.36 -16.50 28.59
C THR A 111 -25.43 -15.98 27.64
N GLU A 112 -25.47 -14.65 27.43
CA GLU A 112 -26.37 -14.02 26.45
C GLU A 112 -26.02 -14.37 24.99
N MET A 113 -24.83 -14.90 24.72
CA MET A 113 -24.43 -15.41 23.40
C MET A 113 -24.64 -16.91 23.22
N LEU A 114 -25.17 -17.60 24.22
CA LEU A 114 -25.55 -19.02 24.15
C LEU A 114 -27.01 -19.18 23.78
N PRO A 115 -27.40 -20.31 23.16
CA PRO A 115 -28.79 -20.59 22.88
C PRO A 115 -29.69 -20.54 24.16
N PRO A 116 -30.90 -20.05 24.06
CA PRO A 116 -31.59 -19.51 22.88
C PRO A 116 -31.16 -18.08 22.53
N TYR A 117 -30.86 -17.82 21.23
CA TYR A 117 -30.24 -16.60 20.72
C TYR A 117 -31.13 -15.32 20.72
N GLU A 118 -32.32 -15.37 21.19
CA GLU A 118 -33.27 -14.23 21.18
C GLU A 118 -32.75 -13.01 21.96
N LYS A 119 -32.02 -13.24 23.06
CA LYS A 119 -31.37 -12.18 23.84
C LYS A 119 -30.14 -11.62 23.13
N ALA A 120 -29.34 -12.49 22.50
CA ALA A 120 -28.18 -12.09 21.72
C ALA A 120 -28.58 -11.25 20.50
N TYR A 121 -29.67 -11.60 19.83
CA TYR A 121 -30.19 -10.82 18.69
C TYR A 121 -30.58 -9.39 19.06
N ARG A 122 -31.16 -9.16 20.22
CA ARG A 122 -31.48 -7.81 20.70
C ARG A 122 -30.22 -6.99 21.01
N TRP A 123 -29.20 -7.64 21.52
CA TRP A 123 -27.92 -6.98 21.84
C TRP A 123 -27.15 -6.63 20.57
N ILE A 124 -27.01 -7.54 19.63
CA ILE A 124 -26.32 -7.35 18.35
C ILE A 124 -26.99 -6.22 17.53
N ARG A 125 -28.32 -6.15 17.50
CA ARG A 125 -29.04 -5.05 16.82
C ARG A 125 -28.75 -3.66 17.36
N LYS A 126 -28.30 -3.53 18.60
CA LYS A 126 -27.90 -2.23 19.18
C LYS A 126 -26.52 -1.77 18.69
N PHE A 127 -25.67 -2.70 18.31
CA PHE A 127 -24.30 -2.40 17.84
C PHE A 127 -24.21 -2.26 16.31
N LEU A 128 -25.19 -2.75 15.57
CA LEU A 128 -25.23 -2.67 14.10
C LEU A 128 -26.04 -1.47 13.59
N LYS A 129 -26.46 -0.56 14.45
CA LYS A 129 -27.01 0.75 14.12
C LYS A 129 -25.93 1.82 14.30
#